data_5ef5a1cc38254c0a054e50a994844737
#
_entry.id   5ef5a1cc38254c0a054e50a994844737
#
_cell.length_a   1.000
_cell.length_b   1.000
_cell.length_c   1.000
_cell.angle_alpha   90.00
_cell.angle_beta   90.00
_cell.angle_gamma   90.00
#
_symmetry.space_group_name_H-M   'P 1'
#
loop_
_entity.id
_entity.type
_entity.pdbx_description
1 polymer ?
#
loop_
_entity_poly.entity_id
_entity_poly.type
_entity_poly.pdbx_seq_one_letter_code
_entity_poly.pdbx_strand_id
1 'polypeptide(L)'
;MSNNNFYKAFEDAHRGSRELIKKRVSVYLPFVTKLKEIYPNATVLDIGCGRGEWLELLGENGVSTKGVDLDEGMLGECLKRSLHVECANGIEFLKKQADESLMAVSAFHVIEHIPFEDLQTLIEEAKRVLKPAGLLILETPNPENIKVATENFYLDPTHTKPIPANLLAFLPEFYKYERVKILRLQESPQLAEKADVTLSDVFEGVSPDYAVIAQKKAEPEILENFRALFMQEYGLPLSLLSAKFEHRLEKIEAKATQAEAKATQAEAKATQAEQNYHAILNSKSWKITKPLRQLTNFMRWFVTGVRHWLTFSPTSRPRRAAKKVLLHLKYKIASNPKLKKIIVYILTKYPKLNALIVNIIMPQSEPMKKNEQENGQLNSPRAKEIYMQLKQQIKNDEGKE
;
A
#
# COMPACT_ATOMS: atom_id res chain seq x y z
N MET A 1 -9.86 -40.90 15.89
CA MET A 1 -10.36 -39.52 16.02
C MET A 1 -11.35 -39.32 14.88
N SER A 2 -12.60 -38.98 15.17
CA SER A 2 -13.64 -38.88 14.15
C SER A 2 -13.38 -37.68 13.24
N ASN A 3 -13.69 -37.78 11.94
CA ASN A 3 -13.56 -36.71 10.95
C ASN A 3 -14.24 -35.38 11.40
N ASN A 4 -15.29 -35.47 12.23
CA ASN A 4 -16.00 -34.32 12.78
C ASN A 4 -15.15 -33.39 13.67
N ASN A 5 -14.13 -33.92 14.37
CA ASN A 5 -13.28 -33.07 15.22
C ASN A 5 -12.27 -32.24 14.39
N PHE A 6 -11.81 -32.76 13.24
CA PHE A 6 -10.91 -32.01 12.37
C PHE A 6 -11.65 -30.83 11.68
N TYR A 7 -12.81 -31.10 11.11
CA TYR A 7 -13.59 -30.08 10.39
C TYR A 7 -13.99 -28.91 11.30
N LYS A 8 -14.48 -29.22 12.50
CA LYS A 8 -14.79 -28.19 13.49
C LYS A 8 -13.57 -27.35 13.88
N ALA A 9 -12.43 -27.97 14.11
CA ALA A 9 -11.19 -27.26 14.46
C ALA A 9 -10.68 -26.40 13.29
N PHE A 10 -10.84 -26.88 12.06
CA PHE A 10 -10.50 -26.14 10.85
C PHE A 10 -11.40 -24.91 10.69
N GLU A 11 -12.70 -25.07 10.81
CA GLU A 11 -13.66 -23.97 10.77
C GLU A 11 -13.38 -22.92 11.86
N ASP A 12 -13.19 -23.36 13.11
CA ASP A 12 -12.89 -22.47 14.24
C ASP A 12 -11.60 -21.65 14.01
N ALA A 13 -10.63 -22.21 13.28
CA ALA A 13 -9.37 -21.54 12.97
C ALA A 13 -9.49 -20.51 11.80
N HIS A 14 -10.36 -20.76 10.82
CA HIS A 14 -10.36 -20.02 9.54
C HIS A 14 -11.59 -19.13 9.32
N ARG A 15 -12.74 -19.44 9.95
CA ARG A 15 -14.01 -18.73 9.70
C ARG A 15 -14.10 -17.33 10.33
N GLY A 16 -13.38 -17.08 11.41
CA GLY A 16 -13.40 -15.81 12.13
C GLY A 16 -14.49 -15.67 13.18
N SER A 17 -14.56 -14.50 13.84
CA SER A 17 -15.51 -14.25 14.92
C SER A 17 -16.94 -14.17 14.38
N ARG A 18 -17.89 -14.47 15.28
CA ARG A 18 -19.32 -14.38 14.97
C ARG A 18 -19.74 -12.99 14.49
N GLU A 19 -19.23 -11.94 15.14
CA GLU A 19 -19.50 -10.54 14.77
C GLU A 19 -18.97 -10.22 13.38
N LEU A 20 -17.80 -10.76 13.03
CA LEU A 20 -17.24 -10.59 11.70
C LEU A 20 -18.15 -11.24 10.63
N ILE A 21 -18.62 -12.47 10.87
CA ILE A 21 -19.51 -13.16 9.96
C ILE A 21 -20.85 -12.40 9.82
N LYS A 22 -21.47 -12.00 10.95
CA LYS A 22 -22.70 -11.17 10.91
C LYS A 22 -22.50 -9.89 10.12
N LYS A 23 -21.35 -9.21 10.26
CA LYS A 23 -21.01 -8.04 9.47
C LYS A 23 -20.90 -8.38 7.97
N ARG A 24 -20.28 -9.50 7.60
CA ARG A 24 -20.15 -9.94 6.21
C ARG A 24 -21.49 -10.19 5.56
N VAL A 25 -22.35 -10.98 6.21
CA VAL A 25 -23.67 -11.33 5.66
C VAL A 25 -24.68 -10.17 5.73
N SER A 26 -24.38 -9.10 6.47
CA SER A 26 -25.26 -7.92 6.55
C SER A 26 -25.51 -7.23 5.21
N VAL A 27 -24.67 -7.47 4.20
CA VAL A 27 -24.84 -6.98 2.82
C VAL A 27 -26.16 -7.45 2.19
N TYR A 28 -26.70 -8.59 2.64
CA TYR A 28 -27.96 -9.15 2.15
C TYR A 28 -29.19 -8.61 2.88
N LEU A 29 -28.99 -7.99 4.05
CA LEU A 29 -30.10 -7.51 4.87
C LEU A 29 -31.03 -6.52 4.13
N PRO A 30 -30.55 -5.55 3.32
CA PRO A 30 -31.43 -4.67 2.55
C PRO A 30 -32.39 -5.42 1.61
N PHE A 31 -31.93 -6.51 1.00
CA PHE A 31 -32.74 -7.33 0.11
C PHE A 31 -33.84 -8.06 0.89
N VAL A 32 -33.50 -8.67 2.03
CA VAL A 32 -34.48 -9.40 2.87
C VAL A 32 -35.43 -8.42 3.56
N THR A 33 -34.98 -7.22 3.93
CA THR A 33 -35.87 -6.17 4.50
C THR A 33 -36.96 -5.79 3.51
N LYS A 34 -36.65 -5.64 2.22
CA LYS A 34 -37.66 -5.39 1.19
C LYS A 34 -38.65 -6.53 1.06
N LEU A 35 -38.21 -7.78 1.16
CA LEU A 35 -39.13 -8.93 1.17
C LEU A 35 -40.02 -8.94 2.42
N LYS A 36 -39.50 -8.59 3.60
CA LYS A 36 -40.27 -8.49 4.83
C LYS A 36 -41.37 -7.41 4.75
N GLU A 37 -41.11 -6.28 4.08
CA GLU A 37 -42.13 -5.24 3.83
C GLU A 37 -43.32 -5.81 3.02
N ILE A 38 -43.06 -6.76 2.09
CA ILE A 38 -44.08 -7.40 1.25
C ILE A 38 -44.71 -8.60 1.95
N TYR A 39 -43.92 -9.38 2.65
CA TYR A 39 -44.30 -10.65 3.29
C TYR A 39 -43.90 -10.66 4.80
N PRO A 40 -44.58 -9.90 5.68
CA PRO A 40 -44.18 -9.72 7.07
C PRO A 40 -44.04 -11.02 7.88
N ASN A 41 -44.82 -12.05 7.52
CA ASN A 41 -44.86 -13.33 8.25
C ASN A 41 -44.14 -14.47 7.51
N ALA A 42 -43.51 -14.20 6.37
CA ALA A 42 -42.86 -15.26 5.61
C ALA A 42 -41.46 -15.57 6.20
N THR A 43 -41.03 -16.80 5.97
CA THR A 43 -39.77 -17.34 6.52
C THR A 43 -38.64 -17.28 5.50
N VAL A 44 -37.40 -17.05 5.98
CA VAL A 44 -36.16 -17.28 5.26
C VAL A 44 -35.61 -18.65 5.66
N LEU A 45 -35.30 -19.48 4.66
CA LEU A 45 -34.59 -20.73 4.87
C LEU A 45 -33.11 -20.55 4.58
N ASP A 46 -32.23 -20.95 5.52
CA ASP A 46 -30.78 -20.98 5.33
C ASP A 46 -30.28 -22.43 5.26
N ILE A 47 -29.70 -22.80 4.12
CA ILE A 47 -29.15 -24.13 3.84
C ILE A 47 -27.66 -24.12 4.19
N GLY A 48 -27.20 -25.09 4.99
CA GLY A 48 -25.83 -25.06 5.52
C GLY A 48 -25.65 -23.91 6.53
N CYS A 49 -26.60 -23.77 7.47
CA CYS A 49 -26.66 -22.60 8.35
C CYS A 49 -25.50 -22.51 9.38
N GLY A 50 -24.70 -23.58 9.51
CA GLY A 50 -23.55 -23.62 10.39
C GLY A 50 -23.85 -23.19 11.83
N ARG A 51 -23.14 -22.21 12.36
CA ARG A 51 -23.33 -21.65 13.71
C ARG A 51 -24.52 -20.66 13.81
N GLY A 52 -25.22 -20.37 12.69
CA GLY A 52 -26.45 -19.59 12.64
C GLY A 52 -26.27 -18.07 12.74
N GLU A 53 -25.13 -17.52 12.32
CA GLU A 53 -24.90 -16.07 12.34
C GLU A 53 -25.90 -15.28 11.49
N TRP A 54 -26.27 -15.80 10.31
CA TRP A 54 -27.28 -15.21 9.46
C TRP A 54 -28.68 -15.30 10.06
N LEU A 55 -29.04 -16.44 10.62
CA LEU A 55 -30.34 -16.64 11.30
C LEU A 55 -30.50 -15.66 12.47
N GLU A 56 -29.44 -15.48 13.26
CA GLU A 56 -29.44 -14.54 14.38
C GLU A 56 -29.61 -13.09 13.89
N LEU A 57 -28.83 -12.68 12.88
CA LEU A 57 -28.94 -11.34 12.28
C LEU A 57 -30.33 -11.05 11.75
N LEU A 58 -30.95 -12.00 11.06
CA LEU A 58 -32.32 -11.90 10.57
C LEU A 58 -33.32 -11.82 11.71
N GLY A 59 -33.18 -12.66 12.74
CA GLY A 59 -34.01 -12.65 13.94
C GLY A 59 -33.96 -11.32 14.69
N GLU A 60 -32.78 -10.72 14.86
CA GLU A 60 -32.59 -9.38 15.42
C GLU A 60 -33.34 -8.29 14.63
N ASN A 61 -33.53 -8.52 13.33
CA ASN A 61 -34.32 -7.64 12.45
C ASN A 61 -35.78 -8.08 12.32
N GLY A 62 -36.22 -8.99 13.19
CA GLY A 62 -37.63 -9.46 13.27
C GLY A 62 -38.08 -10.26 12.06
N VAL A 63 -37.15 -10.95 11.37
CA VAL A 63 -37.46 -11.87 10.26
C VAL A 63 -37.61 -13.30 10.83
N SER A 64 -38.65 -14.01 10.42
CA SER A 64 -38.80 -15.45 10.71
C SER A 64 -37.74 -16.25 9.94
N THR A 65 -37.06 -17.15 10.62
CA THR A 65 -35.97 -17.93 10.02
C THR A 65 -36.07 -19.40 10.33
N LYS A 66 -35.57 -20.24 9.43
CA LYS A 66 -35.29 -21.64 9.65
C LYS A 66 -33.93 -21.97 9.04
N GLY A 67 -33.10 -22.71 9.77
CA GLY A 67 -31.83 -23.20 9.28
C GLY A 67 -31.81 -24.71 9.16
N VAL A 68 -31.05 -25.23 8.19
CA VAL A 68 -30.75 -26.67 8.09
C VAL A 68 -29.26 -26.85 7.88
N ASP A 69 -28.69 -27.86 8.54
CA ASP A 69 -27.29 -28.24 8.39
C ASP A 69 -27.14 -29.76 8.59
N LEU A 70 -26.10 -30.34 8.01
CA LEU A 70 -25.77 -31.76 8.18
C LEU A 70 -24.93 -32.01 9.45
N ASP A 71 -24.26 -31.00 9.98
CA ASP A 71 -23.37 -31.13 11.14
C ASP A 71 -24.10 -30.76 12.45
N GLU A 72 -24.47 -31.79 13.20
CA GLU A 72 -25.09 -31.64 14.55
C GLU A 72 -24.22 -30.81 15.51
N GLY A 73 -22.88 -30.89 15.37
CA GLY A 73 -21.93 -30.13 16.19
C GLY A 73 -22.06 -28.64 16.01
N MET A 74 -22.30 -28.18 14.75
CA MET A 74 -22.54 -26.79 14.42
C MET A 74 -23.90 -26.30 14.94
N LEU A 75 -24.94 -27.14 14.82
CA LEU A 75 -26.28 -26.81 15.28
C LEU A 75 -26.37 -26.64 16.82
N GLY A 76 -25.44 -27.22 17.58
CA GLY A 76 -25.37 -27.03 19.01
C GLY A 76 -25.25 -25.56 19.47
N GLU A 77 -24.56 -24.73 18.70
CA GLU A 77 -24.47 -23.27 18.96
C GLU A 77 -25.78 -22.54 18.62
N CYS A 78 -26.48 -22.98 17.57
CA CYS A 78 -27.78 -22.46 17.20
C CYS A 78 -28.84 -22.74 18.29
N LEU A 79 -28.86 -23.95 18.80
CA LEU A 79 -29.81 -24.36 19.84
C LEU A 79 -29.61 -23.58 21.16
N LYS A 80 -28.37 -23.33 21.59
CA LYS A 80 -28.05 -22.49 22.74
C LYS A 80 -28.60 -21.05 22.59
N ARG A 81 -28.81 -20.58 21.35
CA ARG A 81 -29.36 -19.25 21.02
C ARG A 81 -30.85 -19.27 20.67
N SER A 82 -31.50 -20.42 20.90
CA SER A 82 -32.91 -20.62 20.58
C SER A 82 -33.25 -20.35 19.10
N LEU A 83 -32.28 -20.58 18.18
CA LEU A 83 -32.52 -20.49 16.75
C LEU A 83 -33.28 -21.73 16.26
N HIS A 84 -34.17 -21.54 15.30
CA HIS A 84 -34.94 -22.62 14.67
C HIS A 84 -34.09 -23.35 13.64
N VAL A 85 -33.54 -24.51 14.03
CA VAL A 85 -32.64 -25.29 13.17
C VAL A 85 -33.01 -26.77 13.18
N GLU A 86 -32.67 -27.47 12.10
CA GLU A 86 -32.92 -28.92 11.94
C GLU A 86 -31.68 -29.59 11.32
N CYS A 87 -31.30 -30.75 11.83
CA CYS A 87 -30.27 -31.57 11.21
C CYS A 87 -30.87 -32.32 10.01
N ALA A 88 -30.57 -31.83 8.81
CA ALA A 88 -31.13 -32.38 7.58
C ALA A 88 -30.28 -32.04 6.35
N ASN A 89 -30.40 -32.87 5.30
CA ASN A 89 -29.92 -32.49 3.98
C ASN A 89 -30.77 -31.33 3.44
N GLY A 90 -30.13 -30.21 3.09
CA GLY A 90 -30.82 -28.98 2.70
C GLY A 90 -31.67 -29.12 1.46
N ILE A 91 -31.23 -29.91 0.47
CA ILE A 91 -31.99 -30.14 -0.77
C ILE A 91 -33.22 -31.01 -0.49
N GLU A 92 -33.07 -32.10 0.25
CA GLU A 92 -34.18 -32.97 0.64
C GLU A 92 -35.18 -32.25 1.58
N PHE A 93 -34.65 -31.32 2.41
CA PHE A 93 -35.52 -30.46 3.20
C PHE A 93 -36.30 -29.48 2.33
N LEU A 94 -35.65 -28.87 1.33
CA LEU A 94 -36.25 -27.92 0.39
C LEU A 94 -37.40 -28.60 -0.43
N LYS A 95 -37.18 -29.81 -0.91
CA LYS A 95 -38.21 -30.60 -1.63
C LYS A 95 -39.48 -30.81 -0.83
N LYS A 96 -39.40 -30.86 0.52
CA LYS A 96 -40.57 -31.05 1.39
C LYS A 96 -41.32 -29.74 1.68
N GLN A 97 -40.78 -28.59 1.32
CA GLN A 97 -41.47 -27.32 1.52
C GLN A 97 -42.59 -27.14 0.48
N ALA A 98 -43.70 -26.51 0.88
CA ALA A 98 -44.78 -26.17 -0.02
C ALA A 98 -44.35 -25.11 -1.05
N ASP A 99 -45.01 -25.11 -2.19
CA ASP A 99 -44.83 -24.07 -3.19
C ASP A 99 -45.11 -22.69 -2.59
N GLU A 100 -44.33 -21.68 -2.97
CA GLU A 100 -44.49 -20.29 -2.56
C GLU A 100 -44.61 -20.07 -1.03
N SER A 101 -43.95 -20.92 -0.24
CA SER A 101 -43.97 -20.86 1.22
C SER A 101 -42.89 -19.94 1.82
N LEU A 102 -41.75 -19.74 1.11
CA LEU A 102 -40.60 -19.02 1.59
C LEU A 102 -40.41 -17.66 0.88
N MET A 103 -39.93 -16.64 1.60
CA MET A 103 -39.59 -15.36 0.97
C MET A 103 -38.14 -15.31 0.48
N ALA A 104 -37.24 -16.07 1.10
CA ALA A 104 -35.87 -16.23 0.62
C ALA A 104 -35.31 -17.59 0.97
N VAL A 105 -34.40 -18.09 0.14
CA VAL A 105 -33.53 -19.24 0.39
C VAL A 105 -32.09 -18.76 0.26
N SER A 106 -31.27 -19.04 1.26
CA SER A 106 -29.83 -18.73 1.27
C SER A 106 -28.99 -19.99 1.41
N ALA A 107 -27.80 -19.97 0.82
CA ALA A 107 -26.75 -20.97 1.04
C ALA A 107 -25.39 -20.27 0.92
N PHE A 108 -24.65 -20.18 2.03
CA PHE A 108 -23.38 -19.50 2.14
C PHE A 108 -22.27 -20.52 2.32
N HIS A 109 -21.34 -20.59 1.38
CA HIS A 109 -20.24 -21.56 1.38
C HIS A 109 -20.74 -23.02 1.49
N VAL A 110 -21.70 -23.37 0.63
CA VAL A 110 -22.32 -24.71 0.54
C VAL A 110 -22.14 -25.31 -0.84
N ILE A 111 -22.33 -24.48 -1.86
CA ILE A 111 -22.45 -24.96 -3.25
C ILE A 111 -21.16 -25.51 -3.84
N GLU A 112 -20.00 -25.11 -3.29
CA GLU A 112 -18.68 -25.66 -3.60
C GLU A 112 -18.45 -27.08 -3.08
N HIS A 113 -19.28 -27.54 -2.16
CA HIS A 113 -19.19 -28.87 -1.53
C HIS A 113 -20.13 -29.90 -2.17
N ILE A 114 -21.10 -29.48 -3.01
CA ILE A 114 -22.10 -30.37 -3.56
C ILE A 114 -21.85 -30.65 -5.06
N PRO A 115 -22.30 -31.80 -5.58
CA PRO A 115 -22.32 -32.11 -7.00
C PRO A 115 -23.09 -31.05 -7.81
N PHE A 116 -22.72 -30.89 -9.07
CA PHE A 116 -23.35 -29.89 -9.96
C PHE A 116 -24.83 -30.16 -10.18
N GLU A 117 -25.22 -31.42 -10.25
CA GLU A 117 -26.62 -31.87 -10.39
C GLU A 117 -27.43 -31.49 -9.14
N ASP A 118 -26.85 -31.56 -7.96
CA ASP A 118 -27.48 -31.15 -6.73
C ASP A 118 -27.64 -29.63 -6.65
N LEU A 119 -26.66 -28.85 -7.16
CA LEU A 119 -26.79 -27.41 -7.31
C LEU A 119 -27.91 -27.02 -8.25
N GLN A 120 -28.08 -27.74 -9.37
CA GLN A 120 -29.20 -27.52 -10.29
C GLN A 120 -30.54 -27.80 -9.61
N THR A 121 -30.63 -28.91 -8.87
CA THR A 121 -31.85 -29.29 -8.10
C THR A 121 -32.15 -28.23 -7.03
N LEU A 122 -31.15 -27.74 -6.32
CA LEU A 122 -31.31 -26.67 -5.33
C LEU A 122 -31.91 -25.42 -5.94
N ILE A 123 -31.39 -24.96 -7.10
CA ILE A 123 -31.87 -23.75 -7.79
C ILE A 123 -33.33 -23.92 -8.29
N GLU A 124 -33.65 -25.08 -8.83
CA GLU A 124 -35.00 -25.39 -9.33
C GLU A 124 -35.99 -25.47 -8.18
N GLU A 125 -35.71 -26.22 -7.13
CA GLU A 125 -36.57 -26.35 -5.96
C GLU A 125 -36.71 -25.02 -5.19
N ALA A 126 -35.63 -24.23 -5.07
CA ALA A 126 -35.69 -22.90 -4.47
C ALA A 126 -36.69 -22.01 -5.24
N LYS A 127 -36.68 -22.05 -6.59
CA LYS A 127 -37.64 -21.31 -7.38
C LYS A 127 -39.10 -21.74 -7.10
N ARG A 128 -39.33 -23.04 -6.93
CA ARG A 128 -40.66 -23.58 -6.63
C ARG A 128 -41.19 -23.05 -5.29
N VAL A 129 -40.38 -23.12 -4.24
CA VAL A 129 -40.81 -22.76 -2.88
C VAL A 129 -40.81 -21.25 -2.60
N LEU A 130 -40.09 -20.46 -3.42
CA LEU A 130 -40.07 -19.01 -3.27
C LEU A 130 -41.41 -18.40 -3.67
N LYS A 131 -41.86 -17.43 -2.85
CA LYS A 131 -42.99 -16.52 -3.18
C LYS A 131 -42.64 -15.65 -4.40
N PRO A 132 -43.58 -15.02 -5.06
CA PRO A 132 -43.32 -14.00 -6.07
C PRO A 132 -42.35 -12.94 -5.53
N ALA A 133 -41.39 -12.45 -6.32
CA ALA A 133 -40.27 -11.59 -5.94
C ALA A 133 -39.31 -12.19 -4.90
N GLY A 134 -39.54 -13.41 -4.44
CA GLY A 134 -38.66 -14.10 -3.49
C GLY A 134 -37.24 -14.28 -4.03
N LEU A 135 -36.27 -14.39 -3.14
CA LEU A 135 -34.83 -14.38 -3.46
C LEU A 135 -34.14 -15.71 -3.16
N LEU A 136 -33.34 -16.15 -4.10
CA LEU A 136 -32.29 -17.15 -3.89
C LEU A 136 -30.95 -16.43 -3.75
N ILE A 137 -30.20 -16.70 -2.68
CA ILE A 137 -28.91 -16.08 -2.38
C ILE A 137 -27.88 -17.21 -2.23
N LEU A 138 -26.91 -17.26 -3.14
CA LEU A 138 -25.84 -18.26 -3.16
C LEU A 138 -24.49 -17.56 -3.08
N GLU A 139 -23.73 -17.77 -2.00
CA GLU A 139 -22.36 -17.23 -1.81
C GLU A 139 -21.35 -18.37 -1.86
N THR A 140 -20.18 -18.12 -2.48
CA THR A 140 -19.09 -19.11 -2.62
C THR A 140 -17.77 -18.37 -2.87
N PRO A 141 -16.60 -19.02 -2.63
CA PRO A 141 -15.29 -18.43 -2.94
C PRO A 141 -15.16 -18.01 -4.40
N ASN A 142 -14.56 -16.84 -4.62
CA ASN A 142 -14.46 -16.21 -5.94
C ASN A 142 -13.20 -16.63 -6.72
N PRO A 143 -13.33 -17.43 -7.79
CA PRO A 143 -12.18 -17.82 -8.61
C PRO A 143 -11.62 -16.68 -9.48
N GLU A 144 -12.25 -15.49 -9.55
CA GLU A 144 -11.61 -14.31 -10.15
C GLU A 144 -10.42 -13.82 -9.32
N ASN A 145 -10.42 -14.08 -8.01
CA ASN A 145 -9.27 -13.85 -7.15
C ASN A 145 -8.27 -15.00 -7.34
N ILE A 146 -7.10 -14.69 -7.89
CA ILE A 146 -6.10 -15.70 -8.27
C ILE A 146 -5.60 -16.47 -7.05
N LYS A 147 -5.41 -15.81 -5.91
CA LYS A 147 -4.99 -16.46 -4.68
C LYS A 147 -6.07 -17.41 -4.14
N VAL A 148 -7.33 -17.02 -4.23
CA VAL A 148 -8.46 -17.91 -3.90
C VAL A 148 -8.46 -19.11 -4.86
N ALA A 149 -8.39 -18.89 -6.15
CA ALA A 149 -8.47 -19.93 -7.16
C ALA A 149 -7.31 -20.94 -7.13
N THR A 150 -6.13 -20.55 -6.68
CA THR A 150 -4.90 -21.37 -6.72
C THR A 150 -4.48 -21.95 -5.38
N GLU A 151 -4.89 -21.33 -4.27
CA GLU A 151 -4.44 -21.70 -2.91
C GLU A 151 -5.62 -21.84 -1.95
N ASN A 152 -6.33 -20.73 -1.65
CA ASN A 152 -7.26 -20.68 -0.52
C ASN A 152 -8.46 -21.64 -0.69
N PHE A 153 -8.96 -21.80 -1.92
CA PHE A 153 -10.04 -22.72 -2.22
C PHE A 153 -9.71 -24.16 -1.83
N TYR A 154 -8.47 -24.58 -2.04
CA TYR A 154 -8.01 -25.95 -1.80
C TYR A 154 -7.53 -26.19 -0.35
N LEU A 155 -7.62 -25.19 0.53
CA LEU A 155 -7.35 -25.39 1.95
C LEU A 155 -8.42 -26.29 2.61
N ASP A 156 -9.67 -26.18 2.16
CA ASP A 156 -10.72 -27.11 2.57
C ASP A 156 -10.74 -28.34 1.66
N PRO A 157 -10.40 -29.54 2.18
CA PRO A 157 -10.37 -30.76 1.37
C PRO A 157 -11.74 -31.23 0.90
N THR A 158 -12.83 -30.66 1.40
CA THR A 158 -14.21 -31.02 1.00
C THR A 158 -14.71 -30.18 -0.17
N HIS A 159 -13.99 -29.12 -0.54
CA HIS A 159 -14.27 -28.37 -1.76
C HIS A 159 -14.08 -29.24 -3.01
N THR A 160 -15.07 -29.26 -3.88
CA THR A 160 -15.00 -30.08 -5.12
C THR A 160 -14.32 -29.32 -6.26
N LYS A 161 -14.85 -28.16 -6.63
CA LYS A 161 -14.29 -27.28 -7.66
C LYS A 161 -14.75 -25.84 -7.48
N PRO A 162 -13.93 -24.84 -7.84
CA PRO A 162 -14.38 -23.45 -7.87
C PRO A 162 -15.48 -23.27 -8.94
N ILE A 163 -16.50 -22.47 -8.63
CA ILE A 163 -17.60 -22.18 -9.54
C ILE A 163 -17.40 -20.77 -10.09
N PRO A 164 -17.19 -20.58 -11.41
CA PRO A 164 -17.11 -19.25 -12.00
C PRO A 164 -18.40 -18.46 -11.83
N ALA A 165 -18.31 -17.17 -11.49
CA ALA A 165 -19.48 -16.31 -11.21
C ALA A 165 -20.49 -16.28 -12.37
N ASN A 166 -20.00 -16.25 -13.61
CA ASN A 166 -20.87 -16.28 -14.80
C ASN A 166 -21.60 -17.62 -14.97
N LEU A 167 -20.98 -18.74 -14.56
CA LEU A 167 -21.66 -20.04 -14.59
C LEU A 167 -22.75 -20.09 -13.53
N LEU A 168 -22.47 -19.63 -12.30
CA LEU A 168 -23.46 -19.60 -11.24
C LEU A 168 -24.62 -18.64 -11.56
N ALA A 169 -24.35 -17.51 -12.18
CA ALA A 169 -25.40 -16.56 -12.60
C ALA A 169 -26.26 -17.12 -13.76
N PHE A 170 -25.64 -17.86 -14.70
CA PHE A 170 -26.36 -18.50 -15.82
C PHE A 170 -27.39 -19.52 -15.35
N LEU A 171 -27.16 -20.27 -14.28
CA LEU A 171 -28.06 -21.29 -13.79
C LEU A 171 -29.47 -20.73 -13.43
N PRO A 172 -29.63 -19.72 -12.58
CA PRO A 172 -30.91 -19.12 -12.31
C PRO A 172 -31.59 -18.52 -13.58
N GLU A 173 -30.80 -17.94 -14.50
CA GLU A 173 -31.31 -17.45 -15.78
C GLU A 173 -31.90 -18.59 -16.61
N PHE A 174 -31.20 -19.72 -16.68
CA PHE A 174 -31.69 -20.94 -17.36
C PHE A 174 -32.99 -21.44 -16.73
N TYR A 175 -33.08 -21.45 -15.40
CA TYR A 175 -34.29 -21.81 -14.66
C TYR A 175 -35.35 -20.69 -14.63
N LYS A 176 -35.19 -19.61 -15.44
CA LYS A 176 -36.18 -18.54 -15.62
C LYS A 176 -36.51 -17.77 -14.33
N TYR A 177 -35.50 -17.44 -13.54
CA TYR A 177 -35.62 -16.34 -12.61
C TYR A 177 -35.73 -15.04 -13.40
N GLU A 178 -36.40 -14.03 -12.84
CA GLU A 178 -36.68 -12.77 -13.54
C GLU A 178 -35.44 -11.87 -13.61
N ARG A 179 -34.63 -11.83 -12.52
CA ARG A 179 -33.44 -11.03 -12.41
C ARG A 179 -32.34 -11.81 -11.69
N VAL A 180 -31.12 -11.60 -12.14
CA VAL A 180 -29.91 -12.18 -11.53
C VAL A 180 -28.86 -11.08 -11.34
N LYS A 181 -28.23 -11.03 -10.17
CA LYS A 181 -27.17 -10.09 -9.86
C LYS A 181 -26.00 -10.82 -9.21
N ILE A 182 -24.80 -10.55 -9.71
CA ILE A 182 -23.55 -10.97 -9.05
C ILE A 182 -23.12 -9.87 -8.10
N LEU A 183 -22.90 -10.22 -6.83
CA LEU A 183 -22.27 -9.37 -5.83
C LEU A 183 -20.87 -9.89 -5.59
N ARG A 184 -19.86 -9.06 -5.77
CA ARG A 184 -18.48 -9.36 -5.33
C ARG A 184 -18.30 -8.80 -3.92
N LEU A 185 -17.63 -9.55 -3.03
CA LEU A 185 -17.75 -9.34 -1.60
C LEU A 185 -16.40 -9.44 -0.89
N GLN A 186 -16.30 -8.72 0.23
CA GLN A 186 -15.25 -8.87 1.22
C GLN A 186 -13.84 -8.42 0.76
N GLU A 187 -13.78 -7.62 -0.28
CA GLU A 187 -12.55 -6.91 -0.65
C GLU A 187 -12.08 -5.96 0.47
N SER A 188 -10.79 -5.64 0.44
CA SER A 188 -10.25 -4.61 1.32
C SER A 188 -10.82 -3.23 0.96
N PRO A 189 -11.48 -2.51 1.90
CA PRO A 189 -12.01 -1.17 1.65
C PRO A 189 -10.94 -0.19 1.13
N GLN A 190 -9.70 -0.31 1.61
CA GLN A 190 -8.59 0.54 1.20
C GLN A 190 -8.21 0.34 -0.27
N LEU A 191 -8.46 -0.85 -0.82
CA LEU A 191 -8.13 -1.17 -2.21
C LEU A 191 -9.12 -0.55 -3.19
N ALA A 192 -10.39 -0.41 -2.82
CA ALA A 192 -11.40 0.22 -3.65
C ALA A 192 -11.02 1.67 -4.02
N GLU A 193 -10.46 2.40 -3.06
CA GLU A 193 -10.04 3.80 -3.21
C GLU A 193 -8.60 3.96 -3.73
N LYS A 194 -7.82 2.87 -3.81
CA LYS A 194 -6.42 2.90 -4.21
C LYS A 194 -6.27 3.29 -5.68
N ALA A 195 -5.57 4.39 -5.93
CA ALA A 195 -5.28 4.86 -7.29
C ALA A 195 -4.13 4.07 -7.95
N ASP A 196 -3.07 3.77 -7.18
CA ASP A 196 -1.86 3.10 -7.66
C ASP A 196 -1.90 1.60 -7.32
N VAL A 197 -2.69 0.85 -8.07
CA VAL A 197 -2.83 -0.61 -7.95
C VAL A 197 -1.52 -1.30 -8.36
N THR A 198 -1.07 -2.27 -7.56
CA THR A 198 0.12 -3.10 -7.84
C THR A 198 -0.26 -4.44 -8.47
N LEU A 199 0.69 -5.17 -8.99
CA LEU A 199 0.45 -6.52 -9.52
C LEU A 199 -0.06 -7.49 -8.43
N SER A 200 0.44 -7.37 -7.20
CA SER A 200 -0.08 -8.14 -6.05
C SER A 200 -1.54 -7.78 -5.75
N ASP A 201 -1.90 -6.50 -5.86
CA ASP A 201 -3.31 -6.09 -5.70
C ASP A 201 -4.21 -6.71 -6.79
N VAL A 202 -3.71 -6.91 -8.01
CA VAL A 202 -4.46 -7.59 -9.09
C VAL A 202 -4.67 -9.07 -8.75
N PHE A 203 -3.67 -9.74 -8.20
CA PHE A 203 -3.73 -11.18 -7.92
C PHE A 203 -4.52 -11.52 -6.65
N GLU A 204 -4.42 -10.68 -5.61
CA GLU A 204 -4.93 -10.99 -4.28
C GLU A 204 -6.07 -10.05 -3.84
N GLY A 205 -6.24 -8.91 -4.53
CA GLY A 205 -7.13 -7.84 -4.10
C GLY A 205 -8.54 -7.90 -4.70
N VAL A 206 -8.78 -8.77 -5.68
CA VAL A 206 -10.15 -9.06 -6.15
C VAL A 206 -10.98 -9.55 -4.98
N SER A 207 -12.27 -9.17 -4.94
CA SER A 207 -13.19 -9.65 -3.89
C SER A 207 -13.06 -11.17 -3.71
N PRO A 208 -12.69 -11.66 -2.50
CA PRO A 208 -12.37 -13.09 -2.30
C PRO A 208 -13.59 -14.00 -2.38
N ASP A 209 -14.79 -13.46 -2.14
CA ASP A 209 -16.04 -14.15 -2.26
C ASP A 209 -16.97 -13.44 -3.23
N TYR A 210 -17.92 -14.17 -3.76
CA TYR A 210 -19.01 -13.58 -4.52
C TYR A 210 -20.33 -14.28 -4.22
N ALA A 211 -21.43 -13.56 -4.42
CA ALA A 211 -22.76 -14.16 -4.36
C ALA A 211 -23.53 -13.93 -5.65
N VAL A 212 -24.42 -14.84 -5.94
CA VAL A 212 -25.49 -14.67 -6.93
C VAL A 212 -26.81 -14.48 -6.19
N ILE A 213 -27.48 -13.35 -6.42
CA ILE A 213 -28.85 -13.11 -5.98
C ILE A 213 -29.76 -13.26 -7.18
N ALA A 214 -30.67 -14.23 -7.12
CA ALA A 214 -31.65 -14.48 -8.15
C ALA A 214 -33.07 -14.20 -7.62
N GLN A 215 -33.88 -13.42 -8.37
CA GLN A 215 -35.20 -13.02 -7.96
C GLN A 215 -36.27 -13.71 -8.80
N LYS A 216 -37.25 -14.35 -8.13
CA LYS A 216 -38.39 -14.96 -8.78
C LYS A 216 -39.29 -13.89 -9.39
N LYS A 217 -39.94 -14.21 -10.52
CA LYS A 217 -40.88 -13.35 -11.19
C LYS A 217 -42.00 -12.85 -10.25
N ALA A 218 -42.39 -11.59 -10.42
CA ALA A 218 -43.50 -10.94 -9.73
C ALA A 218 -44.04 -9.80 -10.57
N GLU A 219 -45.08 -9.13 -10.08
CA GLU A 219 -45.59 -7.93 -10.71
C GLU A 219 -44.55 -6.82 -10.78
N PRO A 220 -44.51 -6.01 -11.86
CA PRO A 220 -43.48 -5.00 -12.09
C PRO A 220 -43.32 -4.01 -10.92
N GLU A 221 -44.43 -3.62 -10.29
CA GLU A 221 -44.45 -2.68 -9.16
C GLU A 221 -43.72 -3.25 -7.95
N ILE A 222 -43.81 -4.56 -7.71
CA ILE A 222 -43.11 -5.24 -6.63
C ILE A 222 -41.60 -5.29 -6.94
N LEU A 223 -41.26 -5.62 -8.18
CA LEU A 223 -39.85 -5.71 -8.61
C LEU A 223 -39.16 -4.35 -8.57
N GLU A 224 -39.89 -3.25 -8.81
CA GLU A 224 -39.32 -1.91 -8.80
C GLU A 224 -38.75 -1.52 -7.41
N ASN A 225 -39.32 -2.03 -6.30
CA ASN A 225 -38.81 -1.81 -4.95
C ASN A 225 -37.38 -2.29 -4.75
N PHE A 226 -36.89 -3.22 -5.59
CA PHE A 226 -35.52 -3.77 -5.52
C PHE A 226 -34.57 -3.15 -6.54
N ARG A 227 -35.07 -2.26 -7.43
CA ARG A 227 -34.27 -1.72 -8.54
C ARG A 227 -32.95 -1.17 -8.11
N ALA A 228 -32.91 -0.32 -7.05
CA ALA A 228 -31.68 0.27 -6.57
C ALA A 228 -30.65 -0.78 -6.14
N LEU A 229 -31.08 -1.85 -5.46
CA LEU A 229 -30.21 -2.94 -4.99
C LEU A 229 -29.64 -3.76 -6.18
N PHE A 230 -30.44 -3.99 -7.22
CA PHE A 230 -29.97 -4.71 -8.40
C PHE A 230 -29.13 -3.85 -9.35
N MET A 231 -29.25 -2.52 -9.31
CA MET A 231 -28.44 -1.60 -10.12
C MET A 231 -27.12 -1.23 -9.47
N GLN A 232 -27.01 -1.36 -8.16
CA GLN A 232 -25.79 -1.06 -7.42
C GLN A 232 -24.66 -2.01 -7.82
N GLU A 233 -23.44 -1.48 -8.00
CA GLU A 233 -22.24 -2.29 -8.17
C GLU A 233 -21.65 -2.68 -6.81
N TYR A 234 -21.16 -3.91 -6.73
CA TYR A 234 -20.60 -4.49 -5.51
C TYR A 234 -19.20 -5.03 -5.77
N GLY A 235 -18.27 -4.69 -4.89
CA GLY A 235 -16.94 -5.26 -4.84
C GLY A 235 -16.00 -4.91 -5.99
N LEU A 236 -14.91 -5.65 -6.09
CA LEU A 236 -13.82 -5.42 -7.02
C LEU A 236 -13.62 -6.61 -7.95
N PRO A 237 -14.03 -6.53 -9.23
CA PRO A 237 -13.73 -7.55 -10.23
C PRO A 237 -12.26 -7.49 -10.67
N LEU A 238 -11.73 -8.62 -11.16
CA LEU A 238 -10.38 -8.73 -11.71
C LEU A 238 -10.14 -7.71 -12.85
N SER A 239 -11.13 -7.54 -13.73
CA SER A 239 -11.05 -6.60 -14.85
C SER A 239 -10.82 -5.15 -14.42
N LEU A 240 -11.43 -4.72 -13.32
CA LEU A 240 -11.25 -3.36 -12.79
C LEU A 240 -9.83 -3.16 -12.25
N LEU A 241 -9.31 -4.12 -11.48
CA LEU A 241 -7.96 -4.03 -10.94
C LEU A 241 -6.90 -4.11 -12.03
N SER A 242 -7.10 -4.98 -13.04
CA SER A 242 -6.22 -5.07 -14.21
C SER A 242 -6.18 -3.74 -14.98
N ALA A 243 -7.34 -3.14 -15.27
CA ALA A 243 -7.41 -1.86 -15.96
C ALA A 243 -6.74 -0.72 -15.16
N LYS A 244 -6.92 -0.68 -13.84
CA LYS A 244 -6.20 0.28 -12.97
C LYS A 244 -4.69 0.08 -13.02
N PHE A 245 -4.23 -1.17 -13.05
CA PHE A 245 -2.81 -1.50 -13.12
C PHE A 245 -2.20 -1.11 -14.47
N GLU A 246 -2.86 -1.43 -15.58
CA GLU A 246 -2.47 -1.02 -16.93
C GLU A 246 -2.35 0.50 -17.04
N HIS A 247 -3.37 1.23 -16.59
CA HIS A 247 -3.34 2.68 -16.58
C HIS A 247 -2.16 3.26 -15.76
N ARG A 248 -1.78 2.60 -14.66
CA ARG A 248 -0.58 2.96 -13.91
C ARG A 248 0.69 2.74 -14.73
N LEU A 249 0.78 1.63 -15.46
CA LEU A 249 1.94 1.35 -16.34
C LEU A 249 2.06 2.40 -17.45
N GLU A 250 0.97 2.73 -18.13
CA GLU A 250 0.94 3.79 -19.16
C GLU A 250 1.46 5.12 -18.61
N LYS A 251 1.05 5.51 -17.39
CA LYS A 251 1.56 6.73 -16.74
C LYS A 251 3.06 6.68 -16.45
N ILE A 252 3.58 5.51 -16.08
CA ILE A 252 5.01 5.32 -15.80
C ILE A 252 5.80 5.43 -17.12
N GLU A 253 5.34 4.77 -18.17
CA GLU A 253 5.96 4.81 -19.50
C GLU A 253 5.97 6.22 -20.09
N ALA A 254 4.86 6.95 -19.99
CA ALA A 254 4.81 8.35 -20.42
C ALA A 254 5.80 9.24 -19.65
N LYS A 255 5.95 9.04 -18.33
CA LYS A 255 6.95 9.76 -17.53
C LYS A 255 8.38 9.39 -17.91
N ALA A 256 8.65 8.11 -18.19
CA ALA A 256 9.95 7.63 -18.61
C ALA A 256 10.34 8.27 -19.96
N THR A 257 9.46 8.23 -20.97
CA THR A 257 9.64 8.85 -22.26
C THR A 257 9.90 10.37 -22.16
N GLN A 258 9.15 11.05 -21.28
CA GLN A 258 9.38 12.49 -21.04
C GLN A 258 10.75 12.75 -20.37
N ALA A 259 11.18 11.87 -19.46
CA ALA A 259 12.48 12.01 -18.81
C ALA A 259 13.63 11.78 -19.80
N GLU A 260 13.53 10.78 -20.68
CA GLU A 260 14.49 10.52 -21.76
C GLU A 260 14.59 11.69 -22.73
N ALA A 261 13.46 12.25 -23.16
CA ALA A 261 13.45 13.42 -24.03
C ALA A 261 14.15 14.64 -23.39
N LYS A 262 13.92 14.86 -22.06
CA LYS A 262 14.61 15.93 -21.33
C LYS A 262 16.12 15.68 -21.19
N ALA A 263 16.53 14.42 -20.97
CA ALA A 263 17.94 14.04 -20.89
C ALA A 263 18.63 14.29 -22.24
N THR A 264 18.06 13.82 -23.34
CA THR A 264 18.59 14.08 -24.70
C THR A 264 18.72 15.57 -25.01
N GLN A 265 17.72 16.37 -24.62
CA GLN A 265 17.79 17.84 -24.81
C GLN A 265 18.91 18.46 -23.95
N ALA A 266 19.12 17.98 -22.72
CA ALA A 266 20.18 18.47 -21.84
C ALA A 266 21.57 18.13 -22.43
N GLU A 267 21.76 16.91 -22.94
CA GLU A 267 22.99 16.47 -23.60
C GLU A 267 23.28 17.30 -24.85
N ALA A 268 22.28 17.55 -25.69
CA ALA A 268 22.46 18.42 -26.87
C ALA A 268 22.88 19.85 -26.49
N LYS A 269 22.28 20.42 -25.42
CA LYS A 269 22.66 21.74 -24.89
C LYS A 269 24.09 21.74 -24.33
N ALA A 270 24.49 20.68 -23.61
CA ALA A 270 25.85 20.54 -23.09
C ALA A 270 26.87 20.47 -24.22
N THR A 271 26.62 19.65 -25.24
CA THR A 271 27.47 19.53 -26.45
C THR A 271 27.59 20.86 -27.16
N GLN A 272 26.48 21.58 -27.35
CA GLN A 272 26.50 22.92 -27.98
C GLN A 272 27.28 23.92 -27.12
N ALA A 273 27.16 23.91 -25.83
CA ALA A 273 27.92 24.77 -24.92
C ALA A 273 29.41 24.48 -24.99
N GLU A 274 29.81 23.22 -25.08
CA GLU A 274 31.20 22.78 -25.24
C GLU A 274 31.79 23.24 -26.58
N GLN A 275 31.04 23.08 -27.68
CA GLN A 275 31.44 23.60 -28.99
C GLN A 275 31.62 25.12 -28.97
N ASN A 276 30.67 25.84 -28.38
CA ASN A 276 30.77 27.29 -28.23
C ASN A 276 31.99 27.69 -27.36
N TYR A 277 32.28 26.98 -26.29
CA TYR A 277 33.46 27.21 -25.48
C TYR A 277 34.76 27.02 -26.27
N HIS A 278 34.86 25.93 -27.02
CA HIS A 278 36.02 25.69 -27.91
C HIS A 278 36.14 26.75 -29.03
N ALA A 279 35.02 27.18 -29.60
CA ALA A 279 35.00 28.25 -30.59
C ALA A 279 35.54 29.58 -30.01
N ILE A 280 35.14 29.94 -28.79
CA ILE A 280 35.63 31.11 -28.06
C ILE A 280 37.15 30.99 -27.82
N LEU A 281 37.64 29.87 -27.31
CA LEU A 281 39.04 29.63 -27.02
C LEU A 281 39.91 29.73 -28.28
N ASN A 282 39.38 29.33 -29.45
CA ASN A 282 40.07 29.36 -30.73
C ASN A 282 39.93 30.68 -31.48
N SER A 283 39.06 31.58 -31.04
CA SER A 283 38.82 32.86 -31.69
C SER A 283 40.08 33.75 -31.72
N LYS A 284 40.22 34.54 -32.78
CA LYS A 284 41.32 35.51 -32.92
C LYS A 284 41.35 36.48 -31.72
N SER A 285 40.18 36.97 -31.31
CA SER A 285 40.03 37.89 -30.19
C SER A 285 40.56 37.28 -28.87
N TRP A 286 40.21 36.01 -28.60
CA TRP A 286 40.65 35.30 -27.41
C TRP A 286 42.20 35.09 -27.38
N LYS A 287 42.76 34.78 -28.57
CA LYS A 287 44.20 34.60 -28.74
C LYS A 287 44.97 35.93 -28.59
N ILE A 288 44.51 37.01 -29.21
CA ILE A 288 45.12 38.35 -29.13
C ILE A 288 45.06 38.90 -27.69
N THR A 289 43.97 38.67 -26.97
CA THR A 289 43.83 39.17 -25.58
C THR A 289 44.47 38.27 -24.52
N LYS A 290 45.09 37.15 -24.92
CA LYS A 290 45.78 36.24 -23.98
C LYS A 290 46.84 36.92 -23.10
N PRO A 291 47.75 37.78 -23.66
CA PRO A 291 48.75 38.46 -22.84
C PRO A 291 48.12 39.40 -21.81
N LEU A 292 47.05 40.12 -22.17
CA LEU A 292 46.35 41.01 -21.22
C LEU A 292 45.70 40.22 -20.08
N ARG A 293 45.09 39.08 -20.37
CA ARG A 293 44.54 38.22 -19.32
C ARG A 293 45.61 37.62 -18.42
N GLN A 294 46.72 37.26 -18.99
CA GLN A 294 47.88 36.81 -18.20
C GLN A 294 48.39 37.91 -17.27
N LEU A 295 48.51 39.15 -17.82
CA LEU A 295 48.89 40.31 -17.05
C LEU A 295 47.91 40.64 -15.92
N THR A 296 46.60 40.61 -16.19
CA THR A 296 45.57 40.84 -15.15
C THR A 296 45.58 39.76 -14.08
N ASN A 297 45.77 38.50 -14.46
CA ASN A 297 45.90 37.41 -13.49
C ASN A 297 47.17 37.53 -12.63
N PHE A 298 48.30 37.90 -13.26
CA PHE A 298 49.53 38.20 -12.58
C PHE A 298 49.36 39.39 -11.64
N MET A 299 48.72 40.47 -12.07
CA MET A 299 48.44 41.64 -11.21
C MET A 299 47.56 41.28 -10.01
N ARG A 300 46.50 40.51 -10.26
CA ARG A 300 45.64 40.01 -9.14
C ARG A 300 46.43 39.18 -8.16
N TRP A 301 47.24 38.23 -8.66
CA TRP A 301 48.08 37.39 -7.82
C TRP A 301 49.10 38.24 -7.03
N PHE A 302 49.76 39.21 -7.72
CA PHE A 302 50.71 40.10 -7.12
C PHE A 302 50.06 40.97 -6.04
N VAL A 303 48.98 41.68 -6.35
CA VAL A 303 48.24 42.52 -5.37
C VAL A 303 47.79 41.70 -4.19
N THR A 304 47.25 40.49 -4.43
CA THR A 304 46.85 39.59 -3.33
C THR A 304 48.06 39.17 -2.50
N GLY A 305 49.18 38.84 -3.12
CA GLY A 305 50.45 38.51 -2.48
C GLY A 305 50.99 39.65 -1.64
N VAL A 306 51.04 40.85 -2.19
CA VAL A 306 51.49 42.09 -1.50
C VAL A 306 50.55 42.40 -0.34
N ARG A 307 49.23 42.31 -0.54
CA ARG A 307 48.27 42.53 0.52
C ARG A 307 48.47 41.51 1.67
N HIS A 308 48.64 40.22 1.36
CA HIS A 308 48.96 39.18 2.35
C HIS A 308 50.25 39.43 3.08
N TRP A 309 51.26 39.99 2.38
CA TRP A 309 52.56 40.35 2.97
C TRP A 309 52.42 41.54 3.90
N LEU A 310 51.78 42.64 3.46
CA LEU A 310 51.56 43.86 4.23
C LEU A 310 50.64 43.65 5.45
N THR A 311 49.60 42.85 5.31
CA THR A 311 48.66 42.59 6.41
C THR A 311 49.13 41.52 7.38
N PHE A 312 50.35 40.99 7.20
CA PHE A 312 50.87 39.91 8.05
C PHE A 312 49.86 38.72 8.18
N SER A 313 49.25 38.35 7.07
CA SER A 313 48.24 37.28 7.08
C SER A 313 48.78 35.96 7.65
N PRO A 314 47.95 35.07 8.20
CA PRO A 314 48.38 33.86 8.92
C PRO A 314 49.36 32.97 8.15
N THR A 315 49.24 32.96 6.81
CA THR A 315 50.06 32.13 5.89
C THR A 315 51.21 32.86 5.25
N SER A 316 51.37 34.17 5.49
CA SER A 316 52.42 34.98 4.85
C SER A 316 53.84 34.57 5.29
N ARG A 317 54.82 34.69 4.34
CA ARG A 317 56.22 34.43 4.62
C ARG A 317 56.78 35.29 5.76
N PRO A 318 56.52 36.62 5.85
CA PRO A 318 56.98 37.45 6.95
C PRO A 318 56.47 36.98 8.32
N ARG A 319 55.16 36.60 8.40
CA ARG A 319 54.60 36.11 9.66
C ARG A 319 55.21 34.77 10.06
N ARG A 320 55.43 33.87 9.10
CA ARG A 320 56.12 32.58 9.38
C ARG A 320 57.57 32.77 9.86
N ALA A 321 58.29 33.73 9.26
CA ALA A 321 59.63 34.07 9.68
C ALA A 321 59.64 34.68 11.09
N ALA A 322 58.76 35.67 11.35
CA ALA A 322 58.56 36.26 12.68
C ALA A 322 58.21 35.21 13.75
N LYS A 323 57.27 34.26 13.39
CA LYS A 323 56.92 33.16 14.28
C LYS A 323 58.11 32.26 14.63
N LYS A 324 58.94 31.90 13.64
CA LYS A 324 60.14 31.11 13.89
C LYS A 324 61.15 31.83 14.84
N VAL A 325 61.36 33.11 14.62
CA VAL A 325 62.25 33.94 15.46
C VAL A 325 61.69 34.05 16.88
N LEU A 326 60.43 34.34 17.04
CA LEU A 326 59.76 34.44 18.35
C LEU A 326 59.76 33.10 19.11
N LEU A 327 59.56 31.97 18.42
CA LEU A 327 59.69 30.66 19.06
C LEU A 327 61.05 30.33 19.48
N HIS A 328 62.08 30.69 18.68
CA HIS A 328 63.48 30.51 19.07
C HIS A 328 63.86 31.37 20.29
N LEU A 329 63.41 32.64 20.30
CA LEU A 329 63.59 33.55 21.45
C LEU A 329 62.89 33.01 22.72
N LYS A 330 61.69 32.44 22.59
CA LYS A 330 60.95 31.80 23.70
C LYS A 330 61.82 30.72 24.39
N TYR A 331 62.50 29.89 23.62
CA TYR A 331 63.36 28.85 24.16
C TYR A 331 64.56 29.46 24.89
N LYS A 332 65.20 30.47 24.30
CA LYS A 332 66.34 31.19 24.96
C LYS A 332 65.96 31.95 26.25
N ILE A 333 64.70 32.49 26.26
CA ILE A 333 64.21 33.20 27.45
C ILE A 333 63.84 32.19 28.55
N ALA A 334 63.25 31.03 28.17
CA ALA A 334 62.87 30.00 29.12
C ALA A 334 64.08 29.40 29.89
N SER A 335 65.22 29.35 29.22
CA SER A 335 66.49 28.82 29.81
C SER A 335 67.26 29.83 30.69
N ASN A 336 66.86 31.12 30.73
CA ASN A 336 67.59 32.16 31.53
C ASN A 336 66.58 32.90 32.46
N PRO A 337 66.62 32.62 33.80
CA PRO A 337 65.71 33.20 34.79
C PRO A 337 65.71 34.72 34.87
N LYS A 338 66.91 35.34 34.67
CA LYS A 338 67.07 36.83 34.74
C LYS A 338 66.39 37.48 33.51
N LEU A 339 66.63 36.96 32.32
CA LEU A 339 66.00 37.42 31.07
C LEU A 339 64.50 37.23 31.10
N LYS A 340 63.97 36.13 31.65
CA LYS A 340 62.51 35.86 31.79
C LYS A 340 61.87 36.97 32.64
N LYS A 341 62.40 37.38 33.77
CA LYS A 341 61.85 38.46 34.61
C LYS A 341 61.76 39.80 33.86
N ILE A 342 62.83 40.17 33.12
CA ILE A 342 62.86 41.42 32.36
C ILE A 342 61.81 41.42 31.24
N ILE A 343 61.70 40.31 30.50
CA ILE A 343 60.74 40.26 29.38
C ILE A 343 59.28 40.18 29.86
N VAL A 344 58.98 39.49 30.95
CA VAL A 344 57.66 39.52 31.58
C VAL A 344 57.33 40.93 32.02
N TYR A 345 58.22 41.65 32.61
CA TYR A 345 58.06 43.06 33.01
C TYR A 345 57.74 43.94 31.76
N ILE A 346 58.48 43.79 30.65
CA ILE A 346 58.26 44.56 29.43
C ILE A 346 56.87 44.21 28.81
N LEU A 347 56.50 42.96 28.75
CA LEU A 347 55.25 42.54 28.18
C LEU A 347 54.02 42.96 29.01
N THR A 348 54.19 43.04 30.35
CA THR A 348 53.16 43.64 31.24
C THR A 348 53.00 45.11 31.08
N LYS A 349 54.12 45.81 30.85
CA LYS A 349 54.18 47.30 30.68
C LYS A 349 53.63 47.71 29.29
N TYR A 350 53.73 46.84 28.27
CA TYR A 350 53.28 47.12 26.90
C TYR A 350 52.29 46.08 26.40
N PRO A 351 50.97 46.17 26.80
CA PRO A 351 50.02 45.17 26.50
C PRO A 351 49.71 44.99 24.99
N LYS A 352 49.86 46.07 24.19
CA LYS A 352 49.75 46.01 22.71
C LYS A 352 50.86 45.18 22.09
N LEU A 353 52.07 45.19 22.59
CA LEU A 353 53.16 44.37 22.13
C LEU A 353 52.96 42.89 22.48
N ASN A 354 52.42 42.63 23.68
CA ASN A 354 52.07 41.30 24.13
C ASN A 354 51.00 40.68 23.24
N ALA A 355 49.93 41.43 22.95
CA ALA A 355 48.85 40.99 22.08
C ALA A 355 49.33 40.68 20.65
N LEU A 356 50.27 41.48 20.13
CA LEU A 356 50.87 41.27 18.79
C LEU A 356 51.72 40.00 18.75
N ILE A 357 52.53 39.75 19.77
CA ILE A 357 53.40 38.55 19.89
C ILE A 357 52.52 37.31 20.03
N VAL A 358 51.49 37.34 20.88
CA VAL A 358 50.56 36.24 21.06
C VAL A 358 49.80 35.95 19.76
N ASN A 359 49.33 36.96 19.05
CA ASN A 359 48.65 36.81 17.76
C ASN A 359 49.55 36.19 16.68
N ILE A 360 50.84 36.42 16.69
CA ILE A 360 51.79 35.81 15.74
C ILE A 360 52.10 34.35 16.10
N ILE A 361 52.14 34.02 17.39
CA ILE A 361 52.57 32.69 17.87
C ILE A 361 51.38 31.71 17.89
N MET A 362 50.20 32.14 18.35
CA MET A 362 49.02 31.26 18.41
C MET A 362 48.49 30.94 17.02
N PRO A 363 48.10 29.68 16.76
CA PRO A 363 47.35 29.35 15.55
C PRO A 363 45.98 30.01 15.68
N GLN A 364 45.66 30.96 14.81
CA GLN A 364 44.28 31.36 14.64
C GLN A 364 43.56 30.18 14.01
N SER A 365 42.51 29.72 14.67
CA SER A 365 41.50 28.83 14.03
C SER A 365 41.10 29.51 12.71
N GLU A 366 41.33 28.85 11.60
CA GLU A 366 40.79 29.32 10.32
C GLU A 366 39.30 29.54 10.50
N PRO A 367 38.76 30.72 10.11
CA PRO A 367 37.32 30.84 9.98
C PRO A 367 36.90 29.79 8.96
N MET A 368 35.98 28.87 9.35
CA MET A 368 35.35 27.97 8.43
C MET A 368 34.94 28.78 7.20
N LYS A 369 35.60 28.53 6.07
CA LYS A 369 35.08 28.96 4.79
C LYS A 369 33.69 28.37 4.69
N LYS A 370 32.63 29.17 4.75
CA LYS A 370 31.34 28.81 4.24
C LYS A 370 31.54 28.41 2.78
N ASN A 371 31.62 27.13 2.52
CA ASN A 371 31.38 26.58 1.21
C ASN A 371 29.87 26.77 0.95
N GLU A 372 29.50 27.97 0.54
CA GLU A 372 28.32 28.17 -0.28
C GLU A 372 28.70 27.68 -1.67
N GLN A 373 28.37 26.41 -1.90
CA GLN A 373 28.13 25.77 -3.21
C GLN A 373 28.51 24.30 -3.11
N GLU A 374 27.65 23.56 -2.43
CA GLU A 374 27.35 22.16 -2.73
C GLU A 374 26.17 21.72 -1.85
N ASN A 375 25.08 22.50 -1.92
CA ASN A 375 23.77 21.96 -1.58
C ASN A 375 23.16 21.35 -2.84
N GLY A 376 23.73 20.26 -3.29
CA GLY A 376 22.98 19.23 -3.99
C GLY A 376 21.97 18.68 -3.01
N GLN A 377 20.81 19.35 -2.91
CA GLN A 377 19.69 18.86 -2.10
C GLN A 377 19.30 17.49 -2.63
N LEU A 378 19.62 16.45 -1.86
CA LEU A 378 19.00 15.15 -1.93
C LEU A 378 17.52 15.35 -1.56
N ASN A 379 16.72 15.82 -2.54
CA ASN A 379 15.32 16.21 -2.32
C ASN A 379 14.35 15.03 -2.32
N SER A 380 14.85 13.79 -2.44
CA SER A 380 14.01 12.61 -2.38
C SER A 380 14.27 11.83 -1.09
N PRO A 381 13.22 11.39 -0.37
CA PRO A 381 13.36 10.54 0.82
C PRO A 381 14.21 9.29 0.55
N ARG A 382 14.06 8.69 -0.64
CA ARG A 382 14.78 7.50 -1.10
C ARG A 382 16.29 7.77 -1.34
N ALA A 383 16.64 8.95 -1.83
CA ALA A 383 18.04 9.33 -2.00
C ALA A 383 18.73 9.56 -0.65
N LYS A 384 18.02 10.08 0.36
CA LYS A 384 18.51 10.19 1.74
C LYS A 384 18.73 8.82 2.38
N GLU A 385 17.81 7.90 2.13
CA GLU A 385 17.89 6.53 2.65
C GLU A 385 19.08 5.76 2.04
N ILE A 386 19.27 5.82 0.72
CA ILE A 386 20.43 5.23 0.03
C ILE A 386 21.74 5.85 0.53
N TYR A 387 21.80 7.16 0.72
CA TYR A 387 22.97 7.84 1.26
C TYR A 387 23.31 7.38 2.69
N MET A 388 22.28 7.19 3.53
CA MET A 388 22.46 6.69 4.90
C MET A 388 22.93 5.23 4.93
N GLN A 389 22.39 4.37 4.03
CA GLN A 389 22.79 2.97 3.88
C GLN A 389 24.25 2.86 3.41
N LEU A 390 24.66 3.64 2.41
CA LEU A 390 26.05 3.69 1.94
C LEU A 390 27.02 4.18 3.02
N LYS A 391 26.63 5.21 3.78
CA LYS A 391 27.43 5.74 4.88
C LYS A 391 27.59 4.75 6.04
N GLN A 392 26.58 3.91 6.26
CA GLN A 392 26.62 2.86 7.28
C GLN A 392 27.48 1.67 6.82
N GLN A 393 27.47 1.35 5.52
CA GLN A 393 28.30 0.32 4.92
C GLN A 393 29.79 0.71 4.96
N ILE A 394 30.12 1.95 4.60
CA ILE A 394 31.50 2.46 4.68
C ILE A 394 32.03 2.42 6.13
N LYS A 395 31.22 2.79 7.14
CA LYS A 395 31.60 2.68 8.55
C LYS A 395 31.83 1.25 9.03
N ASN A 396 31.11 0.29 8.47
CA ASN A 396 31.25 -1.13 8.82
C ASN A 396 32.48 -1.77 8.15
N ASP A 397 32.95 -1.21 7.03
CA ASP A 397 34.16 -1.67 6.35
C ASP A 397 35.42 -1.05 6.96
N GLU A 398 35.35 0.19 7.46
CA GLU A 398 36.48 0.83 8.22
C GLU A 398 36.71 0.24 9.63
N GLY A 399 35.81 -0.57 10.14
CA GLY A 399 35.91 -1.27 11.43
C GLY A 399 36.43 -2.71 11.35
N LYS A 400 36.89 -3.17 10.17
CA LYS A 400 37.40 -4.53 9.93
C LYS A 400 38.85 -4.60 9.51
N GLU A 401 39.63 -3.51 9.60
CA GLU A 401 41.10 -3.53 9.53
C GLU A 401 41.77 -3.45 10.91
#